data_38760efa94eea56c782d731d63484043
#
_entry.id   38760efa94eea56c782d731d63484043
#
_cell.length_a   1.000
_cell.length_b   1.000
_cell.length_c   1.000
_cell.angle_alpha   90.00
_cell.angle_beta   90.00
_cell.angle_gamma   90.00
#
_symmetry.space_group_name_H-M   'P 1'
#
loop_
_entity.id
_entity.type
_entity.pdbx_description
1 polymer ?
#
loop_
_entity_poly.entity_id
_entity_poly.type
_entity_poly.pdbx_seq_one_letter_code
_entity_poly.pdbx_strand_id
1 'polypeptide(L)'
;MLDSTRLRNPQLFDKIVTPEEAAALITDGMNVGVSGFTPSGYPKKSTIALAKAIKEGKRCRINIWSGASVGPEIEEELAAVGAIKGRMPYYAASNKSMKKGINEGKIEYVDQHLSHFGQQVDYGFFGNVDVAIIEATAITAEGNIILGPGVGNAPIFVKHAKKIIIEVNTSIPLNLEG
;
A
#
# COMPACT_ATOMS: atom_id res chain seq x y z
N MET A 1 3.05 -6.42 22.38
CA MET A 1 4.29 -5.88 22.97
C MET A 1 5.10 -5.24 21.86
N LEU A 2 5.62 -4.05 22.07
CA LEU A 2 6.45 -3.36 21.08
C LEU A 2 7.74 -4.14 20.84
N ASP A 3 8.05 -4.47 19.59
CA ASP A 3 9.33 -5.09 19.23
C ASP A 3 10.37 -3.99 18.93
N SER A 4 11.14 -3.64 19.98
CA SER A 4 12.18 -2.61 19.90
C SER A 4 13.35 -2.98 18.98
N THR A 5 13.46 -4.23 18.58
CA THR A 5 14.48 -4.65 17.61
C THR A 5 14.11 -4.20 16.19
N ARG A 6 12.82 -3.98 15.95
CA ARG A 6 12.29 -3.60 14.63
C ARG A 6 11.88 -2.13 14.55
N LEU A 7 11.34 -1.56 15.61
CA LEU A 7 11.11 -0.12 15.71
C LEU A 7 12.15 0.48 16.67
N ARG A 8 13.23 1.01 16.11
CA ARG A 8 14.41 1.46 16.87
C ARG A 8 14.40 2.97 17.14
N ASN A 9 13.48 3.72 16.54
CA ASN A 9 13.33 5.14 16.77
C ASN A 9 12.29 5.42 17.88
N PRO A 10 12.69 5.86 19.08
CA PRO A 10 11.75 6.10 20.17
C PRO A 10 10.73 7.21 19.90
N GLN A 11 11.04 8.16 19.00
CA GLN A 11 10.13 9.24 18.63
C GLN A 11 8.90 8.76 17.85
N LEU A 12 8.90 7.49 17.42
CA LEU A 12 7.79 6.88 16.70
C LEU A 12 6.92 5.96 17.56
N PHE A 13 7.25 5.79 18.84
CA PHE A 13 6.49 4.88 19.71
C PHE A 13 5.06 5.36 19.95
N ASP A 14 4.84 6.66 20.00
CA ASP A 14 3.52 7.29 20.09
C ASP A 14 2.74 7.30 18.77
N LYS A 15 3.37 6.88 17.67
CA LYS A 15 2.75 6.76 16.34
C LYS A 15 2.25 5.36 16.03
N ILE A 16 2.42 4.42 16.96
CA ILE A 16 1.91 3.06 16.77
C ILE A 16 0.39 3.08 16.90
N VAL A 17 -0.26 2.58 15.88
CA VAL A 17 -1.71 2.56 15.77
C VAL A 17 -2.20 1.16 15.41
N THR A 18 -3.46 0.89 15.64
CA THR A 18 -4.14 -0.32 15.17
C THR A 18 -4.35 -0.28 13.66
N PRO A 19 -4.59 -1.43 13.01
CA PRO A 19 -4.95 -1.48 11.59
C PRO A 19 -6.20 -0.66 11.27
N GLU A 20 -7.16 -0.59 12.17
CA GLU A 20 -8.41 0.17 12.05
C GLU A 20 -8.14 1.69 12.08
N GLU A 21 -7.29 2.14 13.00
CA GLU A 21 -6.87 3.53 13.08
C GLU A 21 -6.07 3.93 11.84
N ALA A 22 -5.17 3.06 11.36
CA ALA A 22 -4.44 3.28 10.11
C ALA A 22 -5.40 3.38 8.91
N ALA A 23 -6.38 2.48 8.81
CA ALA A 23 -7.42 2.49 7.77
C ALA A 23 -8.33 3.73 7.84
N ALA A 24 -8.51 4.31 9.03
CA ALA A 24 -9.28 5.55 9.18
C ALA A 24 -8.61 6.77 8.53
N LEU A 25 -7.29 6.74 8.37
CA LEU A 25 -6.53 7.79 7.67
C LEU A 25 -6.77 7.81 6.16
N ILE A 26 -7.34 6.73 5.60
CA ILE A 26 -7.62 6.58 4.18
C ILE A 26 -9.05 7.03 3.93
N THR A 27 -9.23 8.04 3.09
CA THR A 27 -10.55 8.63 2.79
C THR A 27 -10.86 8.57 1.29
N ASP A 28 -12.11 8.87 0.97
CA ASP A 28 -12.61 8.82 -0.40
C ASP A 28 -11.80 9.70 -1.37
N GLY A 29 -11.55 9.18 -2.57
CA GLY A 29 -10.84 9.88 -3.64
C GLY A 29 -9.33 9.87 -3.55
N MET A 30 -8.71 9.37 -2.47
CA MET A 30 -7.26 9.39 -2.29
C MET A 30 -6.51 8.54 -3.30
N ASN A 31 -5.31 9.00 -3.66
CA ASN A 31 -4.29 8.22 -4.35
C ASN A 31 -3.42 7.52 -3.30
N VAL A 32 -3.47 6.20 -3.29
CA VAL A 32 -2.79 5.36 -2.32
C VAL A 32 -1.69 4.55 -3.01
N GLY A 33 -0.44 4.88 -2.69
CA GLY A 33 0.74 4.12 -3.14
C GLY A 33 1.01 2.96 -2.18
N VAL A 34 1.15 1.75 -2.70
CA VAL A 34 1.46 0.57 -1.89
C VAL A 34 2.78 -0.05 -2.28
N SER A 35 3.57 -0.50 -1.28
CA SER A 35 4.76 -1.31 -1.54
C SER A 35 4.38 -2.66 -2.13
N GLY A 36 5.35 -3.35 -2.65
CA GLY A 36 5.22 -4.72 -3.13
C GLY A 36 5.58 -4.89 -4.59
N PHE A 37 6.06 -6.08 -4.88
CA PHE A 37 6.33 -6.58 -6.21
C PHE A 37 5.86 -8.02 -6.29
N THR A 38 4.82 -8.29 -7.09
CA THR A 38 4.09 -9.56 -7.05
C THR A 38 3.58 -9.86 -5.63
N PRO A 39 3.34 -11.08 -5.18
CA PRO A 39 2.84 -11.32 -3.82
C PRO A 39 3.94 -11.25 -2.73
N SER A 40 4.84 -10.25 -2.81
CA SER A 40 5.92 -10.04 -1.84
C SER A 40 6.04 -8.57 -1.44
N GLY A 41 6.28 -8.30 -0.17
CA GLY A 41 6.57 -6.96 0.36
C GLY A 41 5.40 -5.96 0.29
N TYR A 42 4.16 -6.43 0.29
CA TYR A 42 2.97 -5.57 0.23
C TYR A 42 2.23 -5.53 1.58
N PRO A 43 1.59 -4.41 1.92
CA PRO A 43 0.84 -4.27 3.16
C PRO A 43 -0.44 -5.13 3.15
N LYS A 44 -0.86 -5.60 4.33
CA LYS A 44 -1.98 -6.54 4.47
C LYS A 44 -3.02 -6.09 5.48
N LYS A 45 -2.58 -5.55 6.62
CA LYS A 45 -3.45 -5.34 7.78
C LYS A 45 -4.36 -4.11 7.63
N SER A 46 -3.80 -2.97 7.28
CA SER A 46 -4.57 -1.74 7.07
C SER A 46 -5.53 -1.83 5.89
N THR A 47 -5.15 -2.56 4.83
CA THR A 47 -6.02 -2.76 3.66
C THR A 47 -7.20 -3.69 3.95
N ILE A 48 -6.99 -4.77 4.72
CA ILE A 48 -8.07 -5.63 5.22
C ILE A 48 -8.99 -4.85 6.16
N ALA A 49 -8.44 -4.04 7.08
CA ALA A 49 -9.24 -3.20 7.98
C ALA A 49 -10.06 -2.17 7.20
N LEU A 50 -9.51 -1.58 6.13
CA LEU A 50 -10.25 -0.70 5.24
C LEU A 50 -11.41 -1.42 4.55
N ALA A 51 -11.16 -2.61 3.99
CA ALA A 51 -12.20 -3.42 3.35
C ALA A 51 -13.33 -3.76 4.33
N LYS A 52 -12.98 -4.11 5.58
CA LYS A 52 -13.94 -4.36 6.65
C LYS A 52 -14.78 -3.12 6.96
N ALA A 53 -14.16 -1.97 7.17
CA ALA A 53 -14.86 -0.72 7.43
C ALA A 53 -15.84 -0.35 6.30
N ILE A 54 -15.48 -0.64 5.05
CA ILE A 54 -16.37 -0.39 3.91
C ILE A 54 -17.55 -1.36 3.90
N LYS A 55 -17.34 -2.63 4.23
CA LYS A 55 -18.44 -3.60 4.45
C LYS A 55 -19.40 -3.14 5.55
N GLU A 56 -18.91 -2.45 6.57
CA GLU A 56 -19.66 -1.89 7.69
C GLU A 56 -20.28 -0.51 7.40
N GLY A 57 -20.14 0.01 6.17
CA GLY A 57 -20.83 1.21 5.72
C GLY A 57 -19.96 2.44 5.48
N LYS A 58 -18.65 2.36 5.67
CA LYS A 58 -17.73 3.45 5.28
C LYS A 58 -17.79 3.65 3.77
N ARG A 59 -18.07 4.86 3.32
CA ARG A 59 -17.97 5.22 1.90
C ARG A 59 -16.55 5.64 1.59
N CYS A 60 -15.86 4.84 0.76
CA CYS A 60 -14.48 5.13 0.39
C CYS A 60 -14.12 4.40 -0.91
N ARG A 61 -13.79 5.15 -1.94
CA ARG A 61 -13.23 4.65 -3.19
C ARG A 61 -11.91 5.35 -3.48
N ILE A 62 -10.86 4.60 -3.71
CA ILE A 62 -9.48 5.08 -3.82
C ILE A 62 -8.83 4.62 -5.11
N ASN A 63 -7.78 5.33 -5.51
CA ASN A 63 -6.87 4.87 -6.55
C ASN A 63 -5.73 4.10 -5.89
N ILE A 64 -5.42 2.90 -6.38
CA ILE A 64 -4.31 2.06 -5.91
C ILE A 64 -3.17 2.10 -6.92
N TRP A 65 -2.00 2.51 -6.46
CA TRP A 65 -0.75 2.55 -7.21
C TRP A 65 0.25 1.58 -6.57
N SER A 66 0.96 0.82 -7.37
CA SER A 66 1.95 -0.15 -6.87
C SER A 66 3.17 -0.26 -7.76
N GLY A 67 4.15 -1.06 -7.36
CA GLY A 67 5.32 -1.38 -8.20
C GLY A 67 5.01 -2.39 -9.30
N ALA A 68 4.11 -3.32 -9.01
CA ALA A 68 3.62 -4.34 -9.94
C ALA A 68 2.26 -4.84 -9.42
N SER A 69 1.83 -6.06 -9.76
CA SER A 69 0.73 -6.71 -9.05
C SER A 69 1.08 -6.88 -7.57
N VAL A 70 0.08 -6.89 -6.72
CA VAL A 70 0.20 -7.14 -5.28
C VAL A 70 -0.75 -8.27 -4.88
N GLY A 71 -0.78 -8.62 -3.61
CA GLY A 71 -1.56 -9.76 -3.14
C GLY A 71 -3.06 -9.50 -3.01
N PRO A 72 -3.82 -10.57 -2.75
CA PRO A 72 -5.28 -10.52 -2.72
C PRO A 72 -5.84 -9.61 -1.62
N GLU A 73 -5.12 -9.36 -0.54
CA GLU A 73 -5.54 -8.46 0.55
C GLU A 73 -5.72 -7.01 0.08
N ILE A 74 -5.09 -6.65 -1.04
CA ILE A 74 -5.29 -5.36 -1.69
C ILE A 74 -6.20 -5.51 -2.91
N GLU A 75 -5.78 -6.35 -3.88
CA GLU A 75 -6.45 -6.37 -5.17
C GLU A 75 -7.80 -7.06 -5.17
N GLU A 76 -7.96 -8.17 -4.41
CA GLU A 76 -9.23 -8.89 -4.36
C GLU A 76 -10.17 -8.30 -3.30
N GLU A 77 -9.68 -8.15 -2.05
CA GLU A 77 -10.54 -7.72 -0.93
C GLU A 77 -11.10 -6.31 -1.12
N LEU A 78 -10.27 -5.35 -1.56
CA LEU A 78 -10.75 -3.98 -1.80
C LEU A 78 -11.63 -3.90 -3.05
N ALA A 79 -11.33 -4.65 -4.11
CA ALA A 79 -12.17 -4.67 -5.30
C ALA A 79 -13.53 -5.31 -5.02
N ALA A 80 -13.57 -6.39 -4.22
CA ALA A 80 -14.81 -7.09 -3.86
C ALA A 80 -15.81 -6.20 -3.11
N VAL A 81 -15.32 -5.23 -2.33
CA VAL A 81 -16.17 -4.27 -1.62
C VAL A 81 -16.40 -2.96 -2.39
N GLY A 82 -15.94 -2.87 -3.64
CA GLY A 82 -16.10 -1.68 -4.47
C GLY A 82 -15.24 -0.49 -4.06
N ALA A 83 -14.18 -0.72 -3.29
CA ALA A 83 -13.29 0.31 -2.77
C ALA A 83 -12.33 0.88 -3.81
N ILE A 84 -12.12 0.22 -4.94
CA ILE A 84 -11.15 0.65 -5.94
C ILE A 84 -11.85 1.47 -7.01
N LYS A 85 -11.40 2.72 -7.19
CA LYS A 85 -11.78 3.59 -8.28
C LYS A 85 -10.85 3.41 -9.47
N GLY A 86 -9.54 3.44 -9.22
CA GLY A 86 -8.51 3.30 -10.25
C GLY A 86 -7.37 2.38 -9.81
N ARG A 87 -6.74 1.71 -10.79
CA ARG A 87 -5.62 0.78 -10.58
C ARG A 87 -4.51 1.03 -11.60
N MET A 88 -3.28 1.22 -11.11
CA MET A 88 -2.07 1.42 -11.91
C MET A 88 -0.87 0.76 -11.26
N PRO A 89 0.16 0.36 -11.98
CA PRO A 89 0.24 0.19 -13.43
C PRO A 89 -0.17 -1.21 -13.85
N TYR A 90 -0.29 -2.17 -12.92
CA TYR A 90 -0.47 -3.58 -13.20
C TYR A 90 -1.24 -4.30 -12.09
N TYR A 91 -2.00 -5.35 -12.43
CA TYR A 91 -2.69 -6.20 -11.45
C TYR A 91 -2.50 -7.68 -11.77
N ALA A 92 -2.66 -8.55 -10.77
CA ALA A 92 -2.62 -9.98 -10.99
C ALA A 92 -3.94 -10.49 -11.58
N ALA A 93 -3.87 -11.11 -12.75
CA ALA A 93 -5.05 -11.64 -13.46
C ALA A 93 -5.82 -12.71 -12.68
N SER A 94 -5.21 -13.29 -11.63
CA SER A 94 -5.86 -14.21 -10.69
C SER A 94 -6.89 -13.54 -9.77
N ASN A 95 -6.83 -12.22 -9.59
CA ASN A 95 -7.77 -11.47 -8.76
C ASN A 95 -9.08 -11.23 -9.52
N LYS A 96 -10.08 -12.05 -9.20
CA LYS A 96 -11.34 -12.13 -9.96
C LYS A 96 -12.18 -10.85 -9.84
N SER A 97 -12.28 -10.29 -8.63
CA SER A 97 -13.06 -9.07 -8.38
C SER A 97 -12.44 -7.87 -9.08
N MET A 98 -11.10 -7.74 -9.07
CA MET A 98 -10.39 -6.72 -9.81
C MET A 98 -10.65 -6.84 -11.31
N LYS A 99 -10.43 -8.03 -11.87
CA LYS A 99 -10.67 -8.31 -13.30
C LYS A 99 -12.12 -8.00 -13.71
N LYS A 100 -13.08 -8.42 -12.89
CA LYS A 100 -14.50 -8.15 -13.12
C LYS A 100 -14.78 -6.64 -13.13
N GLY A 101 -14.29 -5.92 -12.12
CA GLY A 101 -14.48 -4.48 -12.02
C GLY A 101 -13.91 -3.70 -13.21
N ILE A 102 -12.74 -4.09 -13.70
CA ILE A 102 -12.12 -3.50 -14.90
C ILE A 102 -12.96 -3.80 -16.15
N ASN A 103 -13.34 -5.06 -16.38
CA ASN A 103 -14.11 -5.45 -17.55
C ASN A 103 -15.51 -4.82 -17.60
N GLU A 104 -16.10 -4.53 -16.44
CA GLU A 104 -17.40 -3.85 -16.32
C GLU A 104 -17.28 -2.32 -16.35
N GLY A 105 -16.09 -1.76 -16.51
CA GLY A 105 -15.85 -0.32 -16.49
C GLY A 105 -16.07 0.35 -15.13
N LYS A 106 -16.11 -0.41 -14.04
CA LYS A 106 -16.28 0.07 -12.67
C LYS A 106 -14.97 0.52 -12.03
N ILE A 107 -13.86 -0.01 -12.52
CA ILE A 107 -12.49 0.31 -12.09
C ILE A 107 -11.75 0.86 -13.30
N GLU A 108 -11.27 2.08 -13.18
CA GLU A 108 -10.37 2.70 -14.17
C GLU A 108 -9.02 1.98 -14.12
N TYR A 109 -8.61 1.40 -15.25
CA TYR A 109 -7.34 0.69 -15.32
C TYR A 109 -6.44 1.31 -16.36
N VAL A 110 -5.22 1.63 -15.95
CA VAL A 110 -4.19 2.13 -16.86
C VAL A 110 -3.02 1.17 -16.82
N ASP A 111 -2.86 0.40 -17.88
CA ASP A 111 -1.71 -0.47 -18.08
C ASP A 111 -0.51 0.37 -18.51
N GLN A 112 0.61 0.18 -17.83
CA GLN A 112 1.83 0.93 -18.08
C GLN A 112 3.07 0.08 -17.90
N HIS A 113 4.13 0.49 -18.57
CA HIS A 113 5.43 -0.13 -18.36
C HIS A 113 5.94 0.15 -16.95
N LEU A 114 6.24 -0.90 -16.17
CA LEU A 114 6.60 -0.80 -14.75
C LEU A 114 7.79 0.14 -14.52
N SER A 115 8.80 0.11 -15.40
CA SER A 115 10.00 0.95 -15.29
C SER A 115 9.72 2.44 -15.46
N HIS A 116 8.62 2.82 -16.10
CA HIS A 116 8.27 4.23 -16.34
C HIS A 116 7.34 4.79 -15.26
N PHE A 117 6.57 3.93 -14.59
CA PHE A 117 5.53 4.36 -13.68
C PHE A 117 6.09 5.19 -12.51
N GLY A 118 7.17 4.72 -11.88
CA GLY A 118 7.81 5.46 -10.80
C GLY A 118 8.24 6.88 -11.21
N GLN A 119 8.83 7.02 -12.40
CA GLN A 119 9.25 8.31 -12.94
C GLN A 119 8.04 9.22 -13.24
N GLN A 120 6.95 8.67 -13.74
CA GLN A 120 5.73 9.43 -14.02
C GLN A 120 5.06 9.93 -12.73
N VAL A 121 5.12 9.13 -11.64
CA VAL A 121 4.70 9.57 -10.31
C VAL A 121 5.61 10.69 -9.81
N ASP A 122 6.94 10.54 -9.95
CA ASP A 122 7.93 11.54 -9.55
C ASP A 122 7.72 12.89 -10.28
N TYR A 123 7.30 12.85 -11.53
CA TYR A 123 6.98 14.04 -12.32
C TYR A 123 5.55 14.60 -12.07
N GLY A 124 4.76 13.93 -11.25
CA GLY A 124 3.42 14.38 -10.88
C GLY A 124 2.35 14.18 -11.97
N PHE A 125 2.57 13.34 -12.97
CA PHE A 125 1.60 13.13 -14.08
C PHE A 125 0.24 12.59 -13.60
N PHE A 126 0.21 11.90 -12.47
CA PHE A 126 -1.02 11.32 -11.91
C PHE A 126 -1.54 12.09 -10.68
N GLY A 127 -0.93 13.24 -10.37
CA GLY A 127 -1.23 13.99 -9.15
C GLY A 127 -0.43 13.52 -7.94
N ASN A 128 -0.86 13.93 -6.76
CA ASN A 128 -0.14 13.67 -5.52
C ASN A 128 -0.39 12.24 -5.00
N VAL A 129 0.58 11.67 -4.30
CA VAL A 129 0.39 10.51 -3.43
C VAL A 129 -0.19 11.02 -2.10
N ASP A 130 -1.43 10.67 -1.78
CA ASP A 130 -2.04 11.13 -0.53
C ASP A 130 -1.58 10.27 0.65
N VAL A 131 -1.52 8.96 0.44
CA VAL A 131 -1.05 8.00 1.45
C VAL A 131 -0.13 6.98 0.80
N ALA A 132 1.02 6.68 1.41
CA ALA A 132 1.83 5.52 1.11
C ALA A 132 1.64 4.46 2.20
N ILE A 133 1.32 3.22 1.83
CA ILE A 133 1.23 2.09 2.76
C ILE A 133 2.37 1.13 2.42
N ILE A 134 3.32 0.99 3.33
CA ILE A 134 4.59 0.32 3.07
C ILE A 134 4.77 -0.85 4.04
N GLU A 135 4.99 -2.05 3.52
CA GLU A 135 5.50 -3.15 4.33
C GLU A 135 6.99 -2.94 4.57
N ALA A 136 7.43 -3.04 5.81
CA ALA A 136 8.82 -2.90 6.20
C ALA A 136 9.28 -4.06 7.10
N THR A 137 10.57 -4.36 7.07
CA THR A 137 11.22 -5.29 8.00
C THR A 137 11.46 -4.61 9.34
N ALA A 138 11.90 -3.36 9.33
CA ALA A 138 12.22 -2.56 10.51
C ALA A 138 12.25 -1.07 10.17
N ILE A 139 12.34 -0.24 11.22
CA ILE A 139 12.62 1.19 11.14
C ILE A 139 13.86 1.47 11.99
N THR A 140 14.88 2.10 11.42
CA THR A 140 16.14 2.39 12.12
C THR A 140 15.97 3.46 13.20
N ALA A 141 17.00 3.68 14.00
CA ALA A 141 17.03 4.75 15.01
C ALA A 141 16.89 6.15 14.38
N GLU A 142 17.41 6.33 13.17
CA GLU A 142 17.33 7.58 12.39
C GLU A 142 15.98 7.74 11.68
N GLY A 143 15.11 6.71 11.72
CA GLY A 143 13.79 6.73 11.06
C GLY A 143 13.79 6.21 9.63
N ASN A 144 14.88 5.58 9.15
CA ASN A 144 14.89 4.98 7.83
C ASN A 144 14.04 3.71 7.78
N ILE A 145 13.27 3.54 6.71
CA ILE A 145 12.43 2.37 6.49
C ILE A 145 13.24 1.27 5.82
N ILE A 146 13.39 0.14 6.48
CA ILE A 146 14.04 -1.05 5.92
C ILE A 146 12.97 -1.88 5.24
N LEU A 147 12.98 -1.87 3.92
CA LEU A 147 12.01 -2.61 3.12
C LEU A 147 12.29 -4.11 3.15
N GLY A 148 11.24 -4.89 2.89
CA GLY A 148 11.37 -6.31 2.57
C GLY A 148 11.78 -6.54 1.12
N PRO A 149 11.75 -7.79 0.64
CA PRO A 149 12.22 -8.17 -0.70
C PRO A 149 11.37 -7.58 -1.85
N GLY A 150 10.13 -7.19 -1.58
CA GLY A 150 9.20 -6.63 -2.57
C GLY A 150 9.20 -5.10 -2.58
N VAL A 151 10.27 -4.47 -3.03
CA VAL A 151 10.42 -3.01 -3.00
C VAL A 151 9.42 -2.28 -3.90
N GLY A 152 9.31 -2.70 -5.17
CA GLY A 152 8.46 -2.02 -6.15
C GLY A 152 8.78 -0.53 -6.28
N ASN A 153 7.75 0.31 -6.29
CA ASN A 153 7.87 1.77 -6.31
C ASN A 153 7.79 2.42 -4.92
N ALA A 154 7.98 1.64 -3.84
CA ALA A 154 7.89 2.14 -2.47
C ALA A 154 8.72 3.41 -2.20
N PRO A 155 10.00 3.52 -2.63
CA PRO A 155 10.79 4.73 -2.41
C PRO A 155 10.15 6.00 -3.01
N ILE A 156 9.57 5.88 -4.21
CA ILE A 156 8.90 7.00 -4.87
C ILE A 156 7.63 7.38 -4.13
N PHE A 157 6.83 6.42 -3.69
CA PHE A 157 5.62 6.70 -2.94
C PHE A 157 5.94 7.36 -1.59
N VAL A 158 6.95 6.87 -0.86
CA VAL A 158 7.40 7.48 0.40
C VAL A 158 7.89 8.92 0.19
N LYS A 159 8.64 9.17 -0.89
CA LYS A 159 9.14 10.52 -1.23
C LYS A 159 8.02 11.54 -1.43
N HIS A 160 6.89 11.13 -2.03
CA HIS A 160 5.82 12.05 -2.44
C HIS A 160 4.56 11.99 -1.57
N ALA A 161 4.46 11.03 -0.66
CA ALA A 161 3.27 10.87 0.16
C ALA A 161 3.09 11.98 1.19
N LYS A 162 1.86 12.46 1.32
CA LYS A 162 1.47 13.37 2.41
C LYS A 162 1.44 12.68 3.77
N LYS A 163 1.13 11.37 3.78
CA LYS A 163 1.12 10.50 4.97
C LYS A 163 1.73 9.15 4.61
N ILE A 164 2.44 8.56 5.56
CA ILE A 164 3.03 7.23 5.41
C ILE A 164 2.48 6.33 6.51
N ILE A 165 1.95 5.19 6.12
CA ILE A 165 1.57 4.09 7.00
C ILE A 165 2.60 2.98 6.81
N ILE A 166 3.22 2.53 7.89
CA ILE A 166 4.23 1.47 7.83
C ILE A 166 3.68 0.24 8.55
N GLU A 167 3.60 -0.87 7.83
CA GLU A 167 3.31 -2.19 8.40
C GLU A 167 4.62 -2.94 8.63
N VAL A 168 5.06 -3.02 9.88
CA VAL A 168 6.26 -3.78 10.22
C VAL A 168 5.95 -5.27 10.23
N ASN A 169 6.51 -6.01 9.29
CA ASN A 169 6.31 -7.45 9.16
C ASN A 169 7.33 -8.22 10.01
N THR A 170 6.87 -8.73 11.15
CA THR A 170 7.70 -9.49 12.09
C THR A 170 8.05 -10.89 11.61
N SER A 171 7.47 -11.37 10.52
CA SER A 171 7.81 -12.67 9.92
C SER A 171 9.06 -12.62 9.03
N ILE A 172 9.51 -11.42 8.63
CA ILE A 172 10.74 -11.27 7.85
C ILE A 172 11.93 -11.33 8.81
N PRO A 173 12.94 -12.20 8.57
CA PRO A 173 14.12 -12.28 9.41
C PRO A 173 14.92 -10.96 9.41
N LEU A 174 15.39 -10.51 10.59
CA LEU A 174 16.19 -9.28 10.70
C LEU A 174 17.58 -9.39 10.07
N ASN A 175 18.12 -10.60 9.98
CA ASN A 175 19.42 -10.82 9.32
C ASN A 175 19.38 -10.61 7.79
N LEU A 176 18.22 -10.31 7.22
CA LEU A 176 18.06 -9.86 5.84
C LEU A 176 18.10 -8.34 5.70
N GLU A 177 18.26 -7.62 6.80
CA GLU A 177 18.61 -6.22 6.82
C GLU A 177 20.04 -6.06 6.30
N GLY A 178 20.20 -5.47 5.10
CA GLY A 178 21.50 -5.30 4.45
C GLY A 178 22.35 -4.20 5.03
#